data_b72dfabe65cd12507e3bbadcf1b4de36
#
_entry.id   b72dfabe65cd12507e3bbadcf1b4de36
#
_cell.length_a   1.000
_cell.length_b   1.000
_cell.length_c   1.000
_cell.angle_alpha   90.00
_cell.angle_beta   90.00
_cell.angle_gamma   90.00
#
_symmetry.space_group_name_H-M   'P 1'
#
loop_
_entity.id
_entity.type
_entity.pdbx_description
1 polymer ?
#
loop_
_entity_poly.entity_id
_entity_poly.type
_entity_poly.pdbx_seq_one_letter_code
_entity_poly.pdbx_strand_id
1 'polypeptide(L)'
;ADIYGQGIRPQPPAAGKEAGKYKADRTLLRARANAALDVLARDTRTDASKLAATGYCFGGTAAIELARSGAKVLGVVSFHGGLDSPTPADGKNIKAKVLALHGADDPFVAAKDIAAFKAEMKDHYVDWKFVSYPGAVHSFTHKAAGNDNSKGAAYNADADRDSWYQMEQFLKRLF
;
A
#
# COMPACT_ATOMS: atom_id res chain seq x y z
N ALA A 1 7.24 -9.16 3.50
CA ALA A 1 8.08 -9.24 2.31
C ALA A 1 9.30 -8.33 2.46
N ASP A 2 10.46 -8.78 2.05
CA ASP A 2 11.69 -7.98 2.03
C ASP A 2 11.94 -7.45 0.61
N ILE A 3 11.36 -6.29 0.31
CA ILE A 3 11.43 -5.69 -1.02
C ILE A 3 12.86 -5.24 -1.35
N TYR A 4 13.59 -4.70 -0.36
CA TYR A 4 14.94 -4.18 -0.60
C TYR A 4 15.99 -5.28 -0.76
N GLY A 5 15.76 -6.45 -0.16
CA GLY A 5 16.70 -7.59 -0.19
C GLY A 5 17.44 -7.79 1.12
N GLN A 6 18.03 -8.97 1.23
CA GLN A 6 18.70 -9.42 2.45
C GLN A 6 19.77 -8.42 2.93
N GLY A 7 19.69 -8.03 4.18
CA GLY A 7 20.66 -7.13 4.80
C GLY A 7 20.49 -5.64 4.47
N ILE A 8 19.62 -5.28 3.53
CA ILE A 8 19.40 -3.88 3.17
C ILE A 8 18.34 -3.27 4.11
N ARG A 9 18.78 -2.48 5.09
CA ARG A 9 17.92 -1.85 6.13
C ARG A 9 18.26 -0.37 6.26
N PRO A 10 17.99 0.43 5.21
CA PRO A 10 18.36 1.83 5.22
C PRO A 10 17.55 2.60 6.26
N GLN A 11 18.22 3.51 6.96
CA GLN A 11 17.58 4.48 7.83
C GLN A 11 17.38 5.82 7.10
N PRO A 12 16.46 6.70 7.54
CA PRO A 12 16.35 8.04 6.98
C PRO A 12 17.70 8.82 7.04
N PRO A 13 18.07 9.58 5.99
CA PRO A 13 17.31 9.85 4.76
C PRO A 13 17.49 8.80 3.65
N ALA A 14 18.40 7.83 3.83
CA ALA A 14 18.72 6.84 2.80
C ALA A 14 17.53 5.92 2.44
N ALA A 15 16.59 5.71 3.37
CA ALA A 15 15.38 4.90 3.16
C ALA A 15 14.52 5.44 2.00
N GLY A 16 14.37 6.77 1.90
CA GLY A 16 13.64 7.40 0.80
C GLY A 16 14.30 7.18 -0.56
N LYS A 17 15.64 7.27 -0.62
CA LYS A 17 16.41 7.00 -1.82
C LYS A 17 16.28 5.54 -2.25
N GLU A 18 16.34 4.62 -1.31
CA GLU A 18 16.17 3.18 -1.59
C GLU A 18 14.76 2.88 -2.12
N ALA A 19 13.71 3.36 -1.45
CA ALA A 19 12.32 3.23 -1.93
C ALA A 19 12.14 3.83 -3.33
N GLY A 20 12.81 4.95 -3.62
CA GLY A 20 12.79 5.64 -4.91
C GLY A 20 13.22 4.76 -6.08
N LYS A 21 14.22 3.89 -5.90
CA LYS A 21 14.68 2.95 -6.94
C LYS A 21 13.53 2.03 -7.40
N TYR A 22 12.80 1.47 -6.46
CA TYR A 22 11.68 0.56 -6.75
C TYR A 22 10.43 1.31 -7.25
N LYS A 23 10.23 2.55 -6.79
CA LYS A 23 9.17 3.42 -7.33
C LYS A 23 9.44 3.82 -8.78
N ALA A 24 10.70 3.98 -9.17
CA ALA A 24 11.10 4.24 -10.55
C ALA A 24 11.06 2.99 -11.43
N ASP A 25 11.25 1.79 -10.86
CA ASP A 25 11.18 0.51 -11.57
C ASP A 25 10.06 -0.36 -10.98
N ARG A 26 8.84 -0.16 -11.50
CA ARG A 26 7.65 -0.91 -11.07
C ARG A 26 7.74 -2.39 -11.42
N THR A 27 8.45 -2.74 -12.48
CA THR A 27 8.67 -4.15 -12.86
C THR A 27 9.48 -4.87 -11.79
N LEU A 28 10.58 -4.26 -11.34
CA LEU A 28 11.37 -4.81 -10.25
C LEU A 28 10.58 -4.86 -8.92
N LEU A 29 9.82 -3.82 -8.59
CA LEU A 29 8.98 -3.80 -7.40
C LEU A 29 7.97 -4.95 -7.40
N ARG A 30 7.24 -5.12 -8.50
CA ARG A 30 6.28 -6.20 -8.69
C ARG A 30 6.94 -7.58 -8.62
N ALA A 31 8.10 -7.75 -9.24
CA ALA A 31 8.85 -9.01 -9.18
C ALA A 31 9.23 -9.39 -7.74
N ARG A 32 9.72 -8.42 -6.95
CA ARG A 32 10.06 -8.63 -5.54
C ARG A 32 8.85 -8.98 -4.68
N ALA A 33 7.74 -8.26 -4.88
CA ALA A 33 6.51 -8.52 -4.14
C ALA A 33 5.91 -9.91 -4.47
N ASN A 34 5.89 -10.28 -5.76
CA ASN A 34 5.43 -11.61 -6.20
C ASN A 34 6.34 -12.73 -5.68
N ALA A 35 7.66 -12.56 -5.69
CA ALA A 35 8.58 -13.55 -5.14
C ALA A 35 8.30 -13.85 -3.66
N ALA A 36 7.98 -12.81 -2.87
CA ALA A 36 7.61 -13.00 -1.47
C ALA A 36 6.25 -13.72 -1.33
N LEU A 37 5.28 -13.38 -2.18
CA LEU A 37 3.99 -14.07 -2.24
C LEU A 37 4.17 -15.55 -2.59
N ASP A 38 5.01 -15.87 -3.56
CA ASP A 38 5.28 -17.24 -3.99
C ASP A 38 5.90 -18.08 -2.87
N VAL A 39 6.82 -17.49 -2.07
CA VAL A 39 7.38 -18.18 -0.90
C VAL A 39 6.30 -18.51 0.11
N LEU A 40 5.43 -17.54 0.42
CA LEU A 40 4.32 -17.76 1.36
C LEU A 40 3.33 -18.80 0.83
N ALA A 41 2.95 -18.72 -0.43
CA ALA A 41 1.97 -19.63 -1.04
C ALA A 41 2.45 -21.09 -1.10
N ARG A 42 3.78 -21.31 -1.11
CA ARG A 42 4.39 -22.67 -1.11
C ARG A 42 4.62 -23.23 0.29
N ASP A 43 4.47 -22.44 1.34
CA ASP A 43 4.62 -22.93 2.72
C ASP A 43 3.44 -23.84 3.05
N THR A 44 3.72 -25.06 3.53
CA THR A 44 2.73 -26.11 3.80
C THR A 44 1.72 -25.73 4.89
N ARG A 45 2.01 -24.70 5.69
CA ARG A 45 1.12 -24.15 6.73
C ARG A 45 0.18 -23.08 6.19
N THR A 46 0.34 -22.69 4.92
CA THR A 46 -0.42 -21.62 4.30
C THR A 46 -1.56 -22.17 3.43
N ASP A 47 -2.75 -21.63 3.62
CA ASP A 47 -3.83 -21.80 2.66
C ASP A 47 -3.63 -20.80 1.51
N ALA A 48 -3.07 -21.27 0.40
CA ALA A 48 -2.76 -20.45 -0.76
C ALA A 48 -4.01 -19.84 -1.44
N SER A 49 -5.22 -20.30 -1.12
CA SER A 49 -6.47 -19.71 -1.58
C SER A 49 -6.91 -18.50 -0.75
N LYS A 50 -6.29 -18.27 0.42
CA LYS A 50 -6.66 -17.24 1.40
C LYS A 50 -5.49 -16.31 1.70
N LEU A 51 -5.01 -15.62 0.66
CA LEU A 51 -3.89 -14.68 0.76
C LEU A 51 -4.37 -13.24 0.60
N ALA A 52 -3.81 -12.35 1.40
CA ALA A 52 -3.95 -10.90 1.27
C ALA A 52 -2.60 -10.23 1.52
N ALA A 53 -2.45 -9.00 1.06
CA ALA A 53 -1.25 -8.20 1.34
C ALA A 53 -1.61 -6.88 2.01
N THR A 54 -0.81 -6.47 2.99
CA THR A 54 -0.92 -5.16 3.62
C THR A 54 0.44 -4.48 3.66
N GLY A 55 0.45 -3.16 3.59
CA GLY A 55 1.68 -2.40 3.66
C GLY A 55 1.48 -0.96 4.12
N TYR A 56 2.54 -0.39 4.67
CA TYR A 56 2.62 0.96 5.23
C TYR A 56 3.62 1.78 4.44
N CYS A 57 3.36 3.06 4.21
CA CYS A 57 4.25 3.93 3.43
C CYS A 57 4.60 3.31 2.07
N PHE A 58 5.90 3.11 1.80
CA PHE A 58 6.37 2.39 0.60
C PHE A 58 5.78 0.98 0.49
N GLY A 59 5.57 0.28 1.61
CA GLY A 59 4.91 -1.02 1.62
C GLY A 59 3.45 -0.96 1.14
N GLY A 60 2.74 0.14 1.40
CA GLY A 60 1.41 0.39 0.84
C GLY A 60 1.43 0.53 -0.68
N THR A 61 2.43 1.25 -1.21
CA THR A 61 2.67 1.30 -2.66
C THR A 61 2.95 -0.10 -3.22
N ALA A 62 3.81 -0.89 -2.54
CA ALA A 62 4.14 -2.25 -2.97
C ALA A 62 2.92 -3.19 -2.97
N ALA A 63 2.01 -3.06 -2.00
CA ALA A 63 0.76 -3.83 -1.95
C ALA A 63 -0.17 -3.49 -3.14
N ILE A 64 -0.30 -2.21 -3.49
CA ILE A 64 -1.07 -1.80 -4.68
C ILE A 64 -0.40 -2.31 -5.96
N GLU A 65 0.92 -2.20 -6.07
CA GLU A 65 1.66 -2.71 -7.24
C GLU A 65 1.59 -4.23 -7.38
N LEU A 66 1.53 -4.96 -6.26
CA LEU A 66 1.25 -6.39 -6.27
C LEU A 66 -0.13 -6.69 -6.89
N ALA A 67 -1.16 -5.92 -6.52
CA ALA A 67 -2.49 -6.06 -7.14
C ALA A 67 -2.45 -5.73 -8.64
N ARG A 68 -1.80 -4.62 -9.04
CA ARG A 68 -1.61 -4.21 -10.45
C ARG A 68 -0.86 -5.25 -11.28
N SER A 69 -0.03 -6.09 -10.65
CA SER A 69 0.65 -7.20 -11.35
C SER A 69 -0.28 -8.38 -11.68
N GLY A 70 -1.51 -8.37 -11.20
CA GLY A 70 -2.45 -9.48 -11.36
C GLY A 70 -2.22 -10.64 -10.38
N ALA A 71 -1.51 -10.40 -9.28
CA ALA A 71 -1.19 -11.39 -8.26
C ALA A 71 -2.45 -12.09 -7.70
N LYS A 72 -2.32 -13.37 -7.38
CA LYS A 72 -3.40 -14.20 -6.82
C LYS A 72 -3.55 -13.95 -5.32
N VAL A 73 -4.08 -12.79 -4.96
CA VAL A 73 -4.46 -12.45 -3.59
C VAL A 73 -5.92 -12.00 -3.57
N LEU A 74 -6.62 -12.25 -2.47
CA LEU A 74 -8.03 -11.88 -2.32
C LEU A 74 -8.20 -10.37 -2.11
N GLY A 75 -7.21 -9.73 -1.48
CA GLY A 75 -7.25 -8.30 -1.22
C GLY A 75 -5.90 -7.70 -0.88
N VAL A 76 -5.81 -6.39 -1.06
CA VAL A 76 -4.65 -5.60 -0.64
C VAL A 76 -5.08 -4.39 0.19
N VAL A 77 -4.27 -4.04 1.18
CA VAL A 77 -4.50 -2.87 2.04
C VAL A 77 -3.27 -1.96 2.00
N SER A 78 -3.47 -0.70 1.67
CA SER A 78 -2.44 0.33 1.67
C SER A 78 -2.71 1.35 2.77
N PHE A 79 -1.80 1.47 3.73
CA PHE A 79 -1.80 2.54 4.73
C PHE A 79 -0.84 3.64 4.29
N HIS A 80 -1.36 4.85 4.10
CA HIS A 80 -0.60 6.04 3.69
C HIS A 80 0.49 5.74 2.63
N GLY A 81 0.18 4.87 1.66
CA GLY A 81 1.06 4.56 0.54
C GLY A 81 0.94 5.58 -0.58
N GLY A 82 1.98 5.68 -1.42
CA GLY A 82 1.89 6.40 -2.69
C GLY A 82 0.91 5.70 -3.64
N LEU A 83 0.08 6.48 -4.32
CA LEU A 83 -1.02 5.99 -5.16
C LEU A 83 -0.73 6.14 -6.66
N ASP A 84 0.34 6.83 -7.00
CA ASP A 84 0.78 7.08 -8.37
C ASP A 84 0.99 5.78 -9.16
N SER A 85 0.71 5.83 -10.46
CA SER A 85 0.99 4.75 -11.40
C SER A 85 1.58 5.31 -12.68
N PRO A 86 2.76 4.83 -13.15
CA PRO A 86 3.25 5.16 -14.48
C PRO A 86 2.43 4.49 -15.59
N THR A 87 1.67 3.44 -15.24
CA THR A 87 0.87 2.65 -16.18
C THR A 87 -0.53 2.36 -15.63
N PRO A 88 -1.44 3.36 -15.60
CA PRO A 88 -2.80 3.18 -15.05
C PRO A 88 -3.61 2.09 -15.77
N ALA A 89 -3.29 1.77 -17.03
CA ALA A 89 -3.90 0.68 -17.77
C ALA A 89 -3.71 -0.71 -17.12
N ASP A 90 -2.77 -0.84 -16.18
CA ASP A 90 -2.56 -2.08 -15.43
C ASP A 90 -3.67 -2.35 -14.40
N GLY A 91 -4.53 -1.38 -14.13
CA GLY A 91 -5.75 -1.56 -13.35
C GLY A 91 -6.61 -2.73 -13.85
N LYS A 92 -6.62 -3.00 -15.17
CA LYS A 92 -7.29 -4.17 -15.77
C LYS A 92 -6.82 -5.53 -15.26
N ASN A 93 -5.60 -5.60 -14.72
CA ASN A 93 -5.03 -6.83 -14.19
C ASN A 93 -5.44 -7.10 -12.74
N ILE A 94 -5.94 -6.09 -12.03
CA ILE A 94 -6.32 -6.19 -10.62
C ILE A 94 -7.49 -7.15 -10.47
N LYS A 95 -7.28 -8.24 -9.74
CA LYS A 95 -8.32 -9.22 -9.36
C LYS A 95 -8.66 -9.13 -7.87
N ALA A 96 -7.76 -8.57 -7.10
CA ALA A 96 -7.90 -8.37 -5.66
C ALA A 96 -8.89 -7.25 -5.34
N LYS A 97 -9.56 -7.32 -4.20
CA LYS A 97 -10.21 -6.14 -3.61
C LYS A 97 -9.13 -5.18 -3.07
N VAL A 98 -9.38 -3.88 -3.14
CA VAL A 98 -8.40 -2.86 -2.76
C VAL A 98 -8.95 -1.97 -1.66
N LEU A 99 -8.22 -1.85 -0.54
CA LEU A 99 -8.47 -0.87 0.51
C LEU A 99 -7.31 0.11 0.59
N ALA A 100 -7.58 1.38 0.32
CA ALA A 100 -6.63 2.46 0.47
C ALA A 100 -7.02 3.38 1.64
N LEU A 101 -6.14 3.50 2.63
CA LEU A 101 -6.30 4.27 3.86
C LEU A 101 -5.31 5.44 3.82
N HIS A 102 -5.83 6.66 3.65
CA HIS A 102 -5.04 7.81 3.23
C HIS A 102 -5.21 8.99 4.20
N GLY A 103 -4.10 9.65 4.58
CA GLY A 103 -4.13 10.92 5.28
C GLY A 103 -4.54 12.04 4.32
N ALA A 104 -5.65 12.74 4.61
CA ALA A 104 -6.18 13.75 3.70
C ALA A 104 -5.19 14.90 3.44
N ASP A 105 -4.31 15.15 4.41
CA ASP A 105 -3.34 16.27 4.39
C ASP A 105 -1.90 15.75 4.10
N ASP A 106 -1.77 14.52 3.55
CA ASP A 106 -0.47 13.92 3.20
C ASP A 106 0.20 14.69 2.05
N PRO A 107 1.29 15.44 2.30
CA PRO A 107 1.93 16.26 1.27
C PRO A 107 2.75 15.44 0.26
N PHE A 108 2.99 14.15 0.54
CA PHE A 108 3.78 13.28 -0.32
C PHE A 108 2.93 12.57 -1.40
N VAL A 109 1.60 12.71 -1.35
CA VAL A 109 0.69 12.17 -2.35
C VAL A 109 -0.10 13.31 -2.99
N ALA A 110 0.25 13.66 -4.21
CA ALA A 110 -0.38 14.78 -4.90
C ALA A 110 -1.87 14.49 -5.19
N ALA A 111 -2.71 15.53 -5.15
CA ALA A 111 -4.14 15.42 -5.43
C ALA A 111 -4.43 14.79 -6.81
N LYS A 112 -3.58 15.06 -7.81
CA LYS A 112 -3.67 14.44 -9.14
C LYS A 112 -3.49 12.92 -9.10
N ASP A 113 -2.60 12.42 -8.22
CA ASP A 113 -2.32 10.99 -8.11
C ASP A 113 -3.47 10.27 -7.40
N ILE A 114 -4.11 10.93 -6.41
CA ILE A 114 -5.34 10.43 -5.77
C ILE A 114 -6.47 10.35 -6.80
N ALA A 115 -6.65 11.39 -7.62
CA ALA A 115 -7.67 11.42 -8.65
C ALA A 115 -7.42 10.34 -9.72
N ALA A 116 -6.18 10.18 -10.18
CA ALA A 116 -5.77 9.16 -11.13
C ALA A 116 -5.99 7.74 -10.58
N PHE A 117 -5.63 7.48 -9.33
CA PHE A 117 -5.89 6.21 -8.67
C PHE A 117 -7.40 5.88 -8.61
N LYS A 118 -8.23 6.84 -8.20
CA LYS A 118 -9.68 6.62 -8.17
C LYS A 118 -10.27 6.36 -9.56
N ALA A 119 -9.78 7.06 -10.58
CA ALA A 119 -10.16 6.82 -11.97
C ALA A 119 -9.73 5.42 -12.43
N GLU A 120 -8.48 5.02 -12.18
CA GLU A 120 -7.97 3.68 -12.47
C GLU A 120 -8.87 2.58 -11.87
N MET A 121 -9.19 2.68 -10.58
CA MET A 121 -10.04 1.69 -9.91
C MET A 121 -11.44 1.63 -10.53
N LYS A 122 -12.03 2.79 -10.82
CA LYS A 122 -13.37 2.90 -11.41
C LYS A 122 -13.41 2.38 -12.85
N ASP A 123 -12.47 2.80 -13.69
CA ASP A 123 -12.47 2.53 -15.12
C ASP A 123 -12.20 1.05 -15.42
N HIS A 124 -11.54 0.36 -14.50
CA HIS A 124 -11.28 -1.08 -14.59
C HIS A 124 -12.19 -1.94 -13.70
N TYR A 125 -13.27 -1.36 -13.15
CA TYR A 125 -14.28 -2.07 -12.35
C TYR A 125 -13.70 -2.87 -11.18
N VAL A 126 -12.65 -2.34 -10.55
CA VAL A 126 -12.04 -2.94 -9.35
C VAL A 126 -13.02 -2.84 -8.18
N ASP A 127 -13.12 -3.85 -7.34
CA ASP A 127 -13.79 -3.74 -6.04
C ASP A 127 -12.86 -3.02 -5.06
N TRP A 128 -13.15 -1.76 -4.76
CA TRP A 128 -12.26 -0.92 -3.97
C TRP A 128 -12.97 -0.03 -2.98
N LYS A 129 -12.23 0.35 -1.92
CA LYS A 129 -12.63 1.36 -0.96
C LYS A 129 -11.47 2.31 -0.69
N PHE A 130 -11.75 3.61 -0.66
CA PHE A 130 -10.81 4.66 -0.29
C PHE A 130 -11.33 5.39 0.94
N VAL A 131 -10.56 5.41 2.01
CA VAL A 131 -10.87 6.15 3.24
C VAL A 131 -9.84 7.26 3.38
N SER A 132 -10.32 8.49 3.49
CA SER A 132 -9.50 9.68 3.69
C SER A 132 -9.71 10.21 5.09
N TYR A 133 -8.62 10.47 5.81
CA TYR A 133 -8.61 10.92 7.20
C TYR A 133 -8.27 12.41 7.29
N PRO A 134 -9.26 13.30 7.47
CA PRO A 134 -9.00 14.74 7.65
C PRO A 134 -8.07 15.00 8.83
N GLY A 135 -7.12 15.93 8.69
CA GLY A 135 -6.16 16.27 9.73
C GLY A 135 -5.03 15.24 9.91
N ALA A 136 -5.03 14.15 9.14
CA ALA A 136 -3.93 13.19 9.13
C ALA A 136 -3.01 13.42 7.94
N VAL A 137 -1.69 13.38 8.21
CA VAL A 137 -0.60 13.46 7.21
C VAL A 137 -0.01 12.06 6.97
N HIS A 138 1.12 11.98 6.27
CA HIS A 138 1.84 10.72 6.07
C HIS A 138 2.19 10.03 7.40
N SER A 139 2.33 8.72 7.41
CA SER A 139 2.71 7.94 8.59
C SER A 139 1.78 8.08 9.81
N PHE A 140 0.50 8.38 9.60
CA PHE A 140 -0.47 8.59 10.68
C PHE A 140 -0.64 7.38 11.62
N THR A 141 -0.20 6.19 11.25
CA THR A 141 -0.19 4.99 12.09
C THR A 141 1.09 4.82 12.90
N HIS A 142 2.12 5.67 12.70
CA HIS A 142 3.45 5.47 13.28
C HIS A 142 3.69 6.40 14.48
N LYS A 143 3.53 5.88 15.70
CA LYS A 143 3.64 6.67 16.94
C LYS A 143 4.98 7.41 17.08
N ALA A 144 6.08 6.80 16.64
CA ALA A 144 7.40 7.43 16.71
C ALA A 144 7.59 8.60 15.72
N ALA A 145 6.66 8.84 14.79
CA ALA A 145 6.67 10.01 13.92
C ALA A 145 6.34 11.32 14.69
N GLY A 146 5.87 11.20 15.94
CA GLY A 146 5.43 12.36 16.73
C GLY A 146 4.09 12.91 16.24
N ASN A 147 3.72 14.11 16.67
CA ASN A 147 2.42 14.72 16.42
C ASN A 147 2.47 16.07 15.68
N ASP A 148 3.62 16.38 15.07
CA ASP A 148 3.84 17.64 14.34
C ASP A 148 3.55 17.46 12.84
N ASN A 149 2.33 17.78 12.43
CA ASN A 149 1.88 17.69 11.04
C ASN A 149 2.69 18.56 10.08
N SER A 150 3.33 19.65 10.57
CA SER A 150 4.12 20.54 9.72
C SER A 150 5.32 19.86 9.07
N LYS A 151 5.75 18.72 9.63
CA LYS A 151 6.82 17.87 9.07
C LYS A 151 6.34 16.97 7.92
N GLY A 152 5.04 16.96 7.62
CA GLY A 152 4.46 16.15 6.56
C GLY A 152 4.28 14.67 6.93
N ALA A 153 4.85 14.21 8.07
CA ALA A 153 4.67 12.87 8.61
C ALA A 153 4.49 12.98 10.13
N ALA A 154 3.35 12.50 10.66
CA ALA A 154 3.00 12.58 12.06
C ALA A 154 1.97 11.51 12.43
N TYR A 155 1.97 11.08 13.69
CA TYR A 155 0.97 10.18 14.24
C TYR A 155 -0.38 10.88 14.45
N ASN A 156 -1.47 10.19 14.10
CA ASN A 156 -2.84 10.62 14.39
C ASN A 156 -3.61 9.44 14.99
N ALA A 157 -3.94 9.52 16.27
CA ALA A 157 -4.51 8.41 17.03
C ALA A 157 -5.89 7.96 16.52
N ASP A 158 -6.72 8.89 16.05
CA ASP A 158 -8.06 8.57 15.55
C ASP A 158 -7.99 7.90 14.17
N ALA A 159 -7.14 8.42 13.28
CA ALA A 159 -6.88 7.82 11.98
C ALA A 159 -6.22 6.43 12.12
N ASP A 160 -5.28 6.26 13.04
CA ASP A 160 -4.66 4.96 13.34
C ASP A 160 -5.71 3.93 13.78
N ARG A 161 -6.52 4.26 14.78
CA ARG A 161 -7.56 3.38 15.32
C ARG A 161 -8.60 3.01 14.27
N ASP A 162 -9.13 3.99 13.52
CA ASP A 162 -10.15 3.70 12.51
C ASP A 162 -9.57 2.94 11.33
N SER A 163 -8.36 3.28 10.87
CA SER A 163 -7.74 2.57 9.74
C SER A 163 -7.46 1.10 10.07
N TRP A 164 -7.08 0.80 11.30
CA TRP A 164 -6.96 -0.58 11.79
C TRP A 164 -8.31 -1.29 11.76
N TYR A 165 -9.36 -0.67 12.29
CA TYR A 165 -10.72 -1.21 12.23
C TYR A 165 -11.18 -1.46 10.78
N GLN A 166 -10.94 -0.51 9.86
CA GLN A 166 -11.30 -0.68 8.45
C GLN A 166 -10.58 -1.89 7.82
N MET A 167 -9.29 -2.07 8.11
CA MET A 167 -8.54 -3.24 7.68
C MET A 167 -9.11 -4.54 8.26
N GLU A 168 -9.40 -4.60 9.56
CA GLU A 168 -10.00 -5.79 10.18
C GLU A 168 -11.33 -6.15 9.52
N GLN A 169 -12.23 -5.18 9.32
CA GLN A 169 -13.51 -5.42 8.65
C GLN A 169 -13.33 -5.86 7.19
N PHE A 170 -12.33 -5.30 6.51
CA PHE A 170 -11.99 -5.70 5.15
C PHE A 170 -11.52 -7.15 5.10
N LEU A 171 -10.57 -7.55 5.96
CA LEU A 171 -10.05 -8.91 6.02
C LEU A 171 -11.14 -9.94 6.41
N LYS A 172 -12.00 -9.62 7.39
CA LYS A 172 -13.14 -10.49 7.76
C LYS A 172 -14.11 -10.75 6.61
N ARG A 173 -14.18 -9.86 5.62
CA ARG A 173 -15.00 -10.07 4.42
C ARG A 173 -14.29 -10.83 3.30
N LEU A 174 -12.98 -10.99 3.41
CA LEU A 174 -12.19 -11.76 2.44
C LEU A 174 -12.10 -13.25 2.82
N PHE A 175 -12.05 -13.53 4.12
CA PHE A 175 -11.79 -14.86 4.68
C PHE A 175 -12.96 -15.43 5.44
#